data_3165b70cf1c3b56c4689378d5cf15dda
#
_entry.id   3165b70cf1c3b56c4689378d5cf15dda
#
_cell.length_a   1.000
_cell.length_b   1.000
_cell.length_c   1.000
_cell.angle_alpha   90.00
_cell.angle_beta   90.00
_cell.angle_gamma   90.00
#
_symmetry.space_group_name_H-M   'P 1'
#
loop_
_entity.id
_entity.type
_entity.pdbx_description
1 polymer ?
#
loop_
_entity_poly.entity_id
_entity_poly.type
_entity_poly.pdbx_seq_one_letter_code
_entity_poly.pdbx_strand_id
1 'polypeptide(L)'
;VLGLYDSGLGGLTVLRALRAAGITHDVVYFADQAHSPYGDKPEAAIHGYLRHNLAILGEQHVGAVVAACNTSCAVAERYGWPETHFPVLDIIATAGRAFARTPHRRIAVVATSATVRSGAYARAIRASAPHADVVEIAAPELVPVVERGEADTDTARRAVGEIVAQLSADVDAVVYGCTHYPLLDRWFAAALDPRIERIDPAVAQAAAAAELVARLRLAPGSSATSYYTNGDALAFETAVRRWTGDITGRVAALVAR
;
A
#
# COMPACT_ATOMS: atom_id res chain seq x y z
N VAL A 1 -10.39 4.50 16.97
CA VAL A 1 -10.51 3.72 15.71
C VAL A 1 -9.53 4.28 14.69
N LEU A 2 -8.83 3.42 13.97
CA LEU A 2 -8.00 3.78 12.84
C LEU A 2 -8.77 3.57 11.54
N GLY A 3 -8.70 4.51 10.61
CA GLY A 3 -9.05 4.28 9.22
C GLY A 3 -7.88 3.65 8.46
N LEU A 4 -8.15 2.73 7.55
CA LEU A 4 -7.20 2.24 6.58
C LEU A 4 -7.87 2.28 5.21
N TYR A 5 -7.20 2.87 4.25
CA TYR A 5 -7.72 3.06 2.90
C TYR A 5 -6.76 2.50 1.86
N ASP A 6 -7.32 1.77 0.90
CA ASP A 6 -6.63 1.29 -0.29
C ASP A 6 -7.56 1.30 -1.52
N SER A 7 -6.98 1.27 -2.71
CA SER A 7 -7.75 1.17 -3.97
C SER A 7 -8.35 -0.22 -4.21
N GLY A 8 -7.95 -1.23 -3.44
CA GLY A 8 -8.40 -2.61 -3.63
C GLY A 8 -8.07 -3.52 -2.45
N LEU A 9 -7.69 -4.76 -2.75
CA LEU A 9 -7.32 -5.75 -1.73
C LEU A 9 -5.88 -5.59 -1.22
N GLY A 10 -5.03 -4.83 -1.91
CA GLY A 10 -3.61 -4.71 -1.57
C GLY A 10 -3.36 -4.17 -0.17
N GLY A 11 -4.18 -3.25 0.32
CA GLY A 11 -4.07 -2.71 1.67
C GLY A 11 -4.21 -3.74 2.80
N LEU A 12 -4.66 -4.97 2.51
CA LEU A 12 -4.62 -6.07 3.47
C LEU A 12 -3.19 -6.42 3.91
N THR A 13 -2.18 -6.14 3.08
CA THR A 13 -0.76 -6.28 3.46
C THR A 13 -0.38 -5.27 4.53
N VAL A 14 -0.87 -4.03 4.40
CA VAL A 14 -0.67 -2.98 5.42
C VAL A 14 -1.42 -3.32 6.70
N LEU A 15 -2.67 -3.81 6.62
CA LEU A 15 -3.40 -4.27 7.80
C LEU A 15 -2.62 -5.35 8.56
N ARG A 16 -2.05 -6.33 7.83
CA ARG A 16 -1.20 -7.37 8.44
C ARG A 16 0.03 -6.77 9.12
N ALA A 17 0.70 -5.81 8.47
CA ALA A 17 1.85 -5.12 9.05
C ALA A 17 1.47 -4.34 10.32
N LEU A 18 0.32 -3.65 10.35
CA LEU A 18 -0.20 -2.98 11.53
C LEU A 18 -0.41 -3.98 12.69
N ARG A 19 -1.03 -5.12 12.42
CA ARG A 19 -1.25 -6.18 13.42
C ARG A 19 0.08 -6.81 13.91
N ALA A 20 1.02 -7.05 13.00
CA ALA A 20 2.36 -7.55 13.33
C ALA A 20 3.16 -6.55 14.18
N ALA A 21 2.95 -5.24 14.00
CA ALA A 21 3.54 -4.19 14.83
C ALA A 21 2.86 -4.00 16.20
N GLY A 22 1.89 -4.85 16.56
CA GLY A 22 1.20 -4.80 17.85
C GLY A 22 0.12 -3.74 17.97
N ILE A 23 -0.37 -3.19 16.86
CA ILE A 23 -1.48 -2.23 16.89
C ILE A 23 -2.78 -2.98 17.17
N THR A 24 -3.34 -2.77 18.37
CA THR A 24 -4.58 -3.40 18.84
C THR A 24 -5.81 -2.52 18.68
N HIS A 25 -5.67 -1.35 18.05
CA HIS A 25 -6.79 -0.45 17.76
C HIS A 25 -7.77 -1.11 16.78
N ASP A 26 -9.04 -0.83 16.95
CA ASP A 26 -10.05 -1.19 15.96
C ASP A 26 -9.77 -0.44 14.66
N VAL A 27 -9.97 -1.12 13.53
CA VAL A 27 -9.69 -0.60 12.19
C VAL A 27 -10.98 -0.58 11.36
N VAL A 28 -11.22 0.53 10.69
CA VAL A 28 -12.17 0.61 9.59
C VAL A 28 -11.36 0.57 8.29
N TYR A 29 -11.46 -0.54 7.57
CA TYR A 29 -10.82 -0.72 6.26
C TYR A 29 -11.81 -0.35 5.17
N PHE A 30 -11.42 0.54 4.26
CA PHE A 30 -12.17 0.85 3.06
C PHE A 30 -11.35 0.50 1.80
N ALA A 31 -11.93 -0.37 0.95
CA ALA A 31 -11.39 -0.77 -0.36
C ALA A 31 -12.21 -0.14 -1.49
N ASP A 32 -11.61 0.77 -2.25
CA ASP A 32 -12.25 1.41 -3.41
C ASP A 32 -12.15 0.53 -4.68
N GLN A 33 -12.70 -0.68 -4.61
CA GLN A 33 -12.58 -1.67 -5.68
C GLN A 33 -13.32 -1.29 -6.96
N ALA A 34 -14.41 -0.51 -6.86
CA ALA A 34 -15.15 -0.04 -8.05
C ALA A 34 -14.29 0.78 -9.01
N HIS A 35 -13.21 1.39 -8.50
CA HIS A 35 -12.29 2.20 -9.29
C HIS A 35 -10.92 1.56 -9.47
N SER A 36 -10.69 0.35 -8.93
CA SER A 36 -9.44 -0.40 -9.11
C SER A 36 -9.28 -0.89 -10.56
N PRO A 37 -8.04 -0.98 -11.09
CA PRO A 37 -6.79 -0.47 -10.54
C PRO A 37 -6.62 1.04 -10.77
N TYR A 38 -5.92 1.74 -9.84
CA TYR A 38 -5.67 3.18 -9.97
C TYR A 38 -4.52 3.52 -10.94
N GLY A 39 -3.62 2.55 -11.18
CA GLY A 39 -2.36 2.77 -11.88
C GLY A 39 -2.48 3.35 -13.30
N ASP A 40 -3.60 3.11 -13.98
CA ASP A 40 -3.85 3.54 -15.36
C ASP A 40 -4.84 4.71 -15.46
N LYS A 41 -5.34 5.20 -14.33
CA LYS A 41 -6.32 6.29 -14.32
C LYS A 41 -5.67 7.67 -14.38
N PRO A 42 -6.39 8.69 -14.89
CA PRO A 42 -5.95 10.08 -14.81
C PRO A 42 -5.76 10.53 -13.34
N GLU A 43 -4.68 11.25 -13.06
CA GLU A 43 -4.36 11.73 -11.71
C GLU A 43 -5.51 12.54 -11.07
N ALA A 44 -6.19 13.38 -11.84
CA ALA A 44 -7.34 14.15 -11.35
C ALA A 44 -8.49 13.24 -10.87
N ALA A 45 -8.74 12.12 -11.55
CA ALA A 45 -9.73 11.13 -11.11
C ALA A 45 -9.28 10.45 -9.80
N ILE A 46 -8.01 10.04 -9.72
CA ILE A 46 -7.44 9.43 -8.51
C ILE A 46 -7.53 10.39 -7.32
N HIS A 47 -7.25 11.68 -7.53
CA HIS A 47 -7.39 12.69 -6.47
C HIS A 47 -8.85 12.86 -6.03
N GLY A 48 -9.80 12.79 -6.98
CA GLY A 48 -11.23 12.77 -6.68
C GLY A 48 -11.63 11.57 -5.84
N TYR A 49 -11.15 10.38 -6.18
CA TYR A 49 -11.39 9.15 -5.39
C TYR A 49 -10.78 9.25 -4.00
N LEU A 50 -9.54 9.74 -3.88
CA LEU A 50 -8.90 9.94 -2.58
C LEU A 50 -9.74 10.84 -1.67
N ARG A 51 -10.22 11.98 -2.18
CA ARG A 51 -11.08 12.89 -1.42
C ARG A 51 -12.36 12.21 -0.95
N HIS A 52 -13.01 11.46 -1.83
CA HIS A 52 -14.25 10.74 -1.50
C HIS A 52 -14.00 9.66 -0.44
N ASN A 53 -12.92 8.88 -0.59
CA ASN A 53 -12.59 7.79 0.33
C ASN A 53 -12.21 8.30 1.72
N LEU A 54 -11.50 9.43 1.81
CA LEU A 54 -11.22 10.08 3.09
C LEU A 54 -12.49 10.62 3.75
N ALA A 55 -13.45 11.13 2.98
CA ALA A 55 -14.74 11.57 3.50
C ALA A 55 -15.54 10.39 4.09
N ILE A 56 -15.60 9.25 3.39
CA ILE A 56 -16.23 8.01 3.89
C ILE A 56 -15.62 7.59 5.23
N LEU A 57 -14.29 7.57 5.34
CA LEU A 57 -13.62 7.24 6.60
C LEU A 57 -13.90 8.26 7.70
N GLY A 58 -14.03 9.56 7.34
CA GLY A 58 -14.42 10.60 8.29
C GLY A 58 -15.80 10.37 8.90
N GLU A 59 -16.76 9.89 8.12
CA GLU A 59 -18.10 9.52 8.61
C GLU A 59 -18.07 8.33 9.58
N GLN A 60 -17.00 7.52 9.57
CA GLN A 60 -16.78 6.43 10.51
C GLN A 60 -16.09 6.88 11.81
N HIS A 61 -15.94 8.18 12.04
CA HIS A 61 -15.35 8.77 13.25
C HIS A 61 -13.94 8.24 13.56
N VAL A 62 -13.11 8.04 12.54
CA VAL A 62 -11.73 7.60 12.72
C VAL A 62 -10.87 8.73 13.29
N GLY A 63 -9.94 8.39 14.18
CA GLY A 63 -9.04 9.37 14.80
C GLY A 63 -7.76 9.64 13.96
N ALA A 64 -7.44 8.76 13.02
CA ALA A 64 -6.36 8.90 12.06
C ALA A 64 -6.59 7.93 10.89
N VAL A 65 -6.01 8.22 9.73
CA VAL A 65 -6.08 7.33 8.56
C VAL A 65 -4.68 6.90 8.13
N VAL A 66 -4.54 5.61 7.89
CA VAL A 66 -3.38 4.99 7.22
C VAL A 66 -3.72 4.89 5.74
N ALA A 67 -3.13 5.74 4.91
CA ALA A 67 -3.29 5.71 3.46
C ALA A 67 -2.32 4.68 2.88
N ALA A 68 -2.82 3.48 2.59
CA ALA A 68 -2.03 2.36 2.11
C ALA A 68 -1.76 2.44 0.60
N CYS A 69 -2.69 3.02 -0.18
CA CYS A 69 -2.57 3.07 -1.64
C CYS A 69 -1.42 3.98 -2.08
N ASN A 70 -0.35 3.38 -2.60
CA ASN A 70 0.82 4.10 -3.09
C ASN A 70 0.47 5.08 -4.21
N THR A 71 -0.39 4.66 -5.14
CA THR A 71 -0.78 5.49 -6.28
C THR A 71 -1.51 6.76 -5.85
N SER A 72 -2.42 6.66 -4.88
CA SER A 72 -3.11 7.86 -4.37
C SER A 72 -2.22 8.75 -3.52
N CYS A 73 -1.27 8.18 -2.75
CA CYS A 73 -0.26 8.96 -2.03
C CYS A 73 0.64 9.74 -2.99
N ALA A 74 1.08 9.11 -4.09
CA ALA A 74 1.86 9.76 -5.14
C ALA A 74 1.10 10.93 -5.81
N VAL A 75 -0.20 10.77 -6.00
CA VAL A 75 -1.06 11.84 -6.53
C VAL A 75 -1.27 12.94 -5.48
N ALA A 76 -1.48 12.58 -4.22
CA ALA A 76 -1.64 13.54 -3.13
C ALA A 76 -0.39 14.40 -2.91
N GLU A 77 0.82 13.87 -3.13
CA GLU A 77 2.05 14.64 -3.08
C GLU A 77 2.04 15.80 -4.09
N ARG A 78 1.45 15.57 -5.27
CA ARG A 78 1.42 16.57 -6.36
C ARG A 78 0.24 17.56 -6.24
N TYR A 79 -0.95 17.07 -5.88
CA TYR A 79 -2.20 17.86 -5.87
C TYR A 79 -2.54 18.41 -4.49
N GLY A 80 -1.82 17.98 -3.46
CA GLY A 80 -2.15 18.24 -2.06
C GLY A 80 -3.09 17.18 -1.46
N TRP A 81 -2.96 16.97 -0.16
CA TRP A 81 -3.89 16.12 0.59
C TRP A 81 -5.24 16.84 0.72
N PRO A 82 -6.37 16.14 0.52
CA PRO A 82 -7.67 16.71 0.86
C PRO A 82 -7.73 17.13 2.33
N GLU A 83 -8.44 18.21 2.63
CA GLU A 83 -8.65 18.64 4.00
C GLU A 83 -9.43 17.59 4.80
N THR A 84 -8.92 17.24 5.97
CA THR A 84 -9.54 16.31 6.91
C THR A 84 -9.38 16.81 8.34
N HIS A 85 -10.29 16.39 9.23
CA HIS A 85 -10.19 16.68 10.66
C HIS A 85 -9.33 15.67 11.44
N PHE A 86 -8.71 14.73 10.73
CA PHE A 86 -7.80 13.71 11.25
C PHE A 86 -6.49 13.69 10.45
N PRO A 87 -5.38 13.28 11.05
CA PRO A 87 -4.13 13.11 10.32
C PRO A 87 -4.19 11.91 9.39
N VAL A 88 -3.53 12.05 8.23
CA VAL A 88 -3.36 10.98 7.24
C VAL A 88 -1.88 10.57 7.20
N LEU A 89 -1.62 9.29 7.34
CA LEU A 89 -0.30 8.70 7.30
C LEU A 89 -0.02 8.13 5.90
N ASP A 90 0.85 8.80 5.17
CA ASP A 90 1.25 8.49 3.80
C ASP A 90 2.29 7.37 3.76
N ILE A 91 2.04 6.29 2.97
CA ILE A 91 2.95 5.16 2.86
C ILE A 91 4.28 5.53 2.18
N ILE A 92 4.27 6.39 1.16
CA ILE A 92 5.48 6.81 0.45
C ILE A 92 6.36 7.68 1.35
N ALA A 93 5.75 8.65 2.03
CA ALA A 93 6.47 9.52 2.95
C ALA A 93 7.06 8.75 4.13
N THR A 94 6.35 7.75 4.67
CA THR A 94 6.86 6.90 5.76
C THR A 94 7.99 6.00 5.29
N ALA A 95 7.85 5.38 4.12
CA ALA A 95 8.90 4.58 3.50
C ALA A 95 10.15 5.41 3.23
N GLY A 96 10.00 6.59 2.63
CA GLY A 96 11.13 7.48 2.36
C GLY A 96 11.94 7.80 3.62
N ARG A 97 11.28 8.12 4.74
CA ARG A 97 11.96 8.37 6.02
C ARG A 97 12.71 7.16 6.56
N ALA A 98 12.23 5.94 6.31
CA ALA A 98 12.89 4.72 6.76
C ALA A 98 14.26 4.51 6.10
N PHE A 99 14.50 5.12 4.95
CA PHE A 99 15.79 5.04 4.27
C PHE A 99 16.89 5.96 4.86
N ALA A 100 16.61 6.79 5.86
CA ALA A 100 17.59 7.74 6.42
C ALA A 100 18.91 7.09 6.88
N ARG A 101 18.91 5.79 7.21
CA ARG A 101 20.10 5.03 7.63
C ARG A 101 20.37 3.83 6.75
N THR A 102 19.83 3.82 5.54
CA THR A 102 20.02 2.68 4.64
C THR A 102 21.48 2.56 4.17
N PRO A 103 22.02 1.34 4.11
CA PRO A 103 23.31 1.09 3.47
C PRO A 103 23.18 0.97 1.94
N HIS A 104 21.95 0.87 1.40
CA HIS A 104 21.70 0.61 -0.01
C HIS A 104 22.13 1.78 -0.89
N ARG A 105 22.73 1.46 -2.01
CA ARG A 105 23.25 2.44 -2.99
C ARG A 105 22.47 2.46 -4.28
N ARG A 106 21.93 1.32 -4.71
CA ARG A 106 21.15 1.18 -5.95
C ARG A 106 19.82 0.55 -5.64
N ILE A 107 18.80 1.39 -5.47
CA ILE A 107 17.45 0.98 -5.05
C ILE A 107 16.53 0.97 -6.26
N ALA A 108 15.91 -0.17 -6.55
CA ALA A 108 14.84 -0.27 -7.53
C ALA A 108 13.48 -0.19 -6.85
N VAL A 109 12.63 0.72 -7.27
CA VAL A 109 11.23 0.79 -6.84
C VAL A 109 10.36 0.19 -7.93
N VAL A 110 9.74 -0.94 -7.66
CA VAL A 110 8.76 -1.55 -8.56
C VAL A 110 7.37 -1.04 -8.16
N ALA A 111 6.66 -0.38 -9.08
CA ALA A 111 5.40 0.30 -8.76
C ALA A 111 4.42 0.32 -9.93
N THR A 112 3.23 0.86 -9.72
CA THR A 112 2.27 1.09 -10.81
C THR A 112 2.76 2.19 -11.75
N SER A 113 2.24 2.22 -12.99
CA SER A 113 2.63 3.24 -13.98
C SER A 113 2.42 4.66 -13.46
N ALA A 114 1.32 4.95 -12.76
CA ALA A 114 1.06 6.27 -12.20
C ALA A 114 2.06 6.66 -11.09
N THR A 115 2.40 5.71 -10.20
CA THR A 115 3.39 5.95 -9.15
C THR A 115 4.77 6.23 -9.74
N VAL A 116 5.22 5.45 -10.72
CA VAL A 116 6.50 5.66 -11.42
C VAL A 116 6.52 7.02 -12.12
N ARG A 117 5.48 7.34 -12.91
CA ARG A 117 5.39 8.66 -13.58
C ARG A 117 5.46 9.83 -12.62
N SER A 118 4.96 9.67 -11.40
CA SER A 118 5.02 10.73 -10.39
C SER A 118 6.43 11.01 -9.88
N GLY A 119 7.31 10.00 -9.83
CA GLY A 119 8.64 10.07 -9.22
C GLY A 119 8.63 10.27 -7.70
N ALA A 120 7.49 10.03 -7.04
CA ALA A 120 7.31 10.32 -5.62
C ALA A 120 8.24 9.49 -4.73
N TYR A 121 8.42 8.21 -5.04
CA TYR A 121 9.35 7.35 -4.31
C TYR A 121 10.80 7.82 -4.43
N ALA A 122 11.25 8.13 -5.65
CA ALA A 122 12.61 8.62 -5.87
C ALA A 122 12.88 9.91 -5.10
N ARG A 123 11.90 10.83 -5.07
CA ARG A 123 12.03 12.07 -4.25
C ARG A 123 12.07 11.76 -2.77
N ALA A 124 11.15 10.94 -2.26
CA ALA A 124 11.06 10.61 -0.84
C ALA A 124 12.31 9.90 -0.32
N ILE A 125 12.84 8.92 -1.08
CA ILE A 125 14.07 8.20 -0.71
C ILE A 125 15.29 9.12 -0.76
N ARG A 126 15.47 9.87 -1.86
CA ARG A 126 16.63 10.80 -2.00
C ARG A 126 16.65 11.91 -0.96
N ALA A 127 15.49 12.35 -0.49
CA ALA A 127 15.41 13.34 0.59
C ALA A 127 16.00 12.82 1.90
N SER A 128 15.91 11.52 2.17
CA SER A 128 16.43 10.88 3.39
C SER A 128 17.78 10.20 3.18
N ALA A 129 18.06 9.72 1.97
CA ALA A 129 19.27 9.01 1.56
C ALA A 129 19.85 9.61 0.27
N PRO A 130 20.48 10.80 0.30
CA PRO A 130 20.99 11.49 -0.90
C PRO A 130 22.07 10.69 -1.66
N HIS A 131 22.70 9.72 -0.99
CA HIS A 131 23.72 8.86 -1.57
C HIS A 131 23.13 7.71 -2.41
N ALA A 132 21.84 7.42 -2.27
CA ALA A 132 21.20 6.33 -2.97
C ALA A 132 20.79 6.76 -4.39
N ASP A 133 21.16 5.94 -5.36
CA ASP A 133 20.60 6.04 -6.70
C ASP A 133 19.31 5.22 -6.77
N VAL A 134 18.22 5.89 -7.17
CA VAL A 134 16.89 5.29 -7.20
C VAL A 134 16.42 5.20 -8.63
N VAL A 135 16.07 3.99 -9.05
CA VAL A 135 15.39 3.70 -10.32
C VAL A 135 13.97 3.23 -10.05
N GLU A 136 13.03 3.65 -10.90
CA GLU A 136 11.63 3.26 -10.76
C GLU A 136 11.20 2.44 -11.97
N ILE A 137 10.59 1.27 -11.75
CA ILE A 137 10.17 0.31 -12.79
C ILE A 137 8.66 0.13 -12.69
N ALA A 138 7.96 0.40 -13.79
CA ALA A 138 6.54 0.19 -13.87
C ALA A 138 6.19 -1.29 -14.07
N ALA A 139 5.25 -1.80 -13.28
CA ALA A 139 4.76 -3.18 -13.34
C ALA A 139 3.21 -3.21 -13.31
N PRO A 140 2.54 -2.58 -14.30
CA PRO A 140 1.07 -2.44 -14.29
C PRO A 140 0.33 -3.78 -14.30
N GLU A 141 0.93 -4.82 -14.87
CA GLU A 141 0.34 -6.15 -14.99
C GLU A 141 0.21 -6.91 -13.66
N LEU A 142 1.00 -6.56 -12.64
CA LEU A 142 1.01 -7.31 -11.38
C LEU A 142 -0.26 -7.09 -10.53
N VAL A 143 -0.85 -5.89 -10.54
CA VAL A 143 -2.10 -5.60 -9.81
C VAL A 143 -3.25 -6.46 -10.32
N PRO A 144 -3.56 -6.51 -11.65
CA PRO A 144 -4.60 -7.37 -12.18
C PRO A 144 -4.40 -8.85 -11.87
N VAL A 145 -3.17 -9.36 -11.86
CA VAL A 145 -2.86 -10.76 -11.50
C VAL A 145 -3.30 -11.07 -10.07
N VAL A 146 -2.99 -10.16 -9.14
CA VAL A 146 -3.37 -10.33 -7.73
C VAL A 146 -4.88 -10.20 -7.54
N GLU A 147 -5.51 -9.18 -8.15
CA GLU A 147 -6.97 -8.94 -8.01
C GLU A 147 -7.81 -10.09 -8.58
N ARG A 148 -7.33 -10.78 -9.63
CA ARG A 148 -7.97 -12.00 -10.15
C ARG A 148 -7.74 -13.25 -9.31
N GLY A 149 -7.00 -13.15 -8.18
CA GLY A 149 -6.67 -14.28 -7.32
C GLY A 149 -5.59 -15.21 -7.86
N GLU A 150 -4.85 -14.78 -8.89
CA GLU A 150 -3.82 -15.55 -9.60
C GLU A 150 -2.41 -15.43 -8.96
N ALA A 151 -2.28 -14.86 -7.77
CA ALA A 151 -1.00 -14.60 -7.12
C ALA A 151 -0.11 -15.86 -6.94
N ASP A 152 -0.72 -17.04 -6.92
CA ASP A 152 -0.03 -18.32 -6.72
C ASP A 152 0.17 -19.14 -8.00
N THR A 153 0.02 -18.53 -9.17
CA THR A 153 0.05 -19.21 -10.46
C THR A 153 1.35 -18.97 -11.24
N ASP A 154 1.58 -19.76 -12.30
CA ASP A 154 2.64 -19.53 -13.25
C ASP A 154 2.53 -18.18 -13.99
N THR A 155 1.32 -17.63 -14.09
CA THR A 155 1.09 -16.28 -14.64
C THR A 155 1.80 -15.25 -13.77
N ALA A 156 1.60 -15.31 -12.45
CA ALA A 156 2.30 -14.43 -11.51
C ALA A 156 3.82 -14.61 -11.56
N ARG A 157 4.29 -15.88 -11.61
CA ARG A 157 5.71 -16.19 -11.69
C ARG A 157 6.38 -15.58 -12.93
N ARG A 158 5.74 -15.70 -14.09
CA ARG A 158 6.24 -15.12 -15.35
C ARG A 158 6.25 -13.61 -15.31
N ALA A 159 5.13 -12.98 -14.89
CA ALA A 159 5.03 -11.53 -14.81
C ALA A 159 6.12 -10.93 -13.88
N VAL A 160 6.32 -11.51 -12.70
CA VAL A 160 7.41 -11.08 -11.80
C VAL A 160 8.78 -11.31 -12.43
N GLY A 161 9.01 -12.45 -13.11
CA GLY A 161 10.27 -12.73 -13.81
C GLY A 161 10.61 -11.70 -14.88
N GLU A 162 9.61 -11.24 -15.65
CA GLU A 162 9.77 -10.18 -16.67
C GLU A 162 10.14 -8.82 -16.05
N ILE A 163 9.62 -8.52 -14.86
CA ILE A 163 9.99 -7.30 -14.11
C ILE A 163 11.42 -7.42 -13.57
N VAL A 164 11.75 -8.55 -12.95
CA VAL A 164 13.09 -8.77 -12.41
C VAL A 164 14.16 -8.74 -13.51
N ALA A 165 13.86 -9.22 -14.71
CA ALA A 165 14.77 -9.16 -15.85
C ALA A 165 15.10 -7.74 -16.33
N GLN A 166 14.33 -6.72 -15.92
CA GLN A 166 14.60 -5.30 -16.23
C GLN A 166 15.55 -4.65 -15.22
N LEU A 167 15.81 -5.32 -14.08
CA LEU A 167 16.70 -4.79 -13.05
C LEU A 167 18.15 -4.84 -13.52
N SER A 168 18.90 -3.77 -13.24
CA SER A 168 20.34 -3.77 -13.45
C SER A 168 21.05 -4.65 -12.40
N ALA A 169 22.18 -5.24 -12.78
CA ALA A 169 22.91 -6.19 -11.93
C ALA A 169 23.49 -5.58 -10.64
N ASP A 170 23.53 -4.25 -10.55
CA ASP A 170 24.04 -3.49 -9.41
C ASP A 170 22.96 -3.08 -8.41
N VAL A 171 21.69 -3.47 -8.64
CA VAL A 171 20.60 -3.25 -7.67
C VAL A 171 20.89 -4.06 -6.40
N ASP A 172 20.81 -3.39 -5.26
CA ASP A 172 21.02 -3.99 -3.93
C ASP A 172 19.77 -4.03 -3.06
N ALA A 173 18.69 -3.28 -3.46
CA ALA A 173 17.39 -3.37 -2.82
C ALA A 173 16.24 -3.18 -3.83
N VAL A 174 15.16 -3.91 -3.61
CA VAL A 174 13.88 -3.77 -4.34
C VAL A 174 12.79 -3.34 -3.38
N VAL A 175 12.14 -2.22 -3.66
CA VAL A 175 11.02 -1.67 -2.89
C VAL A 175 9.71 -2.00 -3.58
N TYR A 176 8.76 -2.55 -2.85
CA TYR A 176 7.40 -2.79 -3.33
C TYR A 176 6.56 -1.52 -3.30
N GLY A 177 6.65 -0.70 -4.34
CA GLY A 177 5.91 0.57 -4.49
C GLY A 177 4.42 0.40 -4.79
N CYS A 178 3.85 -0.76 -4.47
CA CYS A 178 2.43 -1.07 -4.56
C CYS A 178 2.08 -2.11 -3.50
N THR A 179 0.93 -1.93 -2.83
CA THR A 179 0.42 -2.81 -1.76
C THR A 179 0.12 -4.24 -2.21
N HIS A 180 -0.07 -4.46 -3.51
CA HIS A 180 -0.31 -5.79 -4.06
C HIS A 180 0.97 -6.64 -4.18
N TYR A 181 2.13 -6.01 -4.33
CA TYR A 181 3.37 -6.73 -4.68
C TYR A 181 3.94 -7.59 -3.55
N PRO A 182 3.77 -7.27 -2.25
CA PRO A 182 4.13 -8.20 -1.18
C PRO A 182 3.37 -9.54 -1.24
N LEU A 183 2.19 -9.59 -1.89
CA LEU A 183 1.46 -10.84 -2.13
C LEU A 183 2.12 -11.73 -3.19
N LEU A 184 3.09 -11.19 -3.93
CA LEU A 184 3.90 -11.88 -4.94
C LEU A 184 5.35 -12.12 -4.45
N ASP A 185 5.67 -11.82 -3.17
CA ASP A 185 7.04 -11.85 -2.63
C ASP A 185 7.76 -13.17 -2.89
N ARG A 186 7.07 -14.29 -2.84
CA ARG A 186 7.69 -15.60 -3.14
C ARG A 186 8.30 -15.68 -4.56
N TRP A 187 7.67 -15.00 -5.53
CA TRP A 187 8.16 -14.99 -6.90
C TRP A 187 9.32 -14.03 -7.08
N PHE A 188 9.29 -12.88 -6.41
CA PHE A 188 10.43 -11.99 -6.32
C PHE A 188 11.62 -12.69 -5.63
N ALA A 189 11.37 -13.37 -4.50
CA ALA A 189 12.40 -14.15 -3.81
C ALA A 189 13.02 -15.25 -4.66
N ALA A 190 12.23 -15.88 -5.52
CA ALA A 190 12.72 -16.95 -6.41
C ALA A 190 13.48 -16.41 -7.63
N ALA A 191 13.21 -15.17 -8.06
CA ALA A 191 13.79 -14.59 -9.27
C ALA A 191 14.97 -13.66 -9.00
N LEU A 192 15.03 -13.03 -7.82
CA LEU A 192 16.10 -12.11 -7.42
C LEU A 192 17.30 -12.86 -6.85
N ASP A 193 18.49 -12.26 -7.00
CA ASP A 193 19.67 -12.70 -6.23
C ASP A 193 19.35 -12.59 -4.72
N PRO A 194 19.65 -13.61 -3.92
CA PRO A 194 19.36 -13.59 -2.47
C PRO A 194 20.02 -12.45 -1.69
N ARG A 195 21.02 -11.78 -2.26
CA ARG A 195 21.66 -10.60 -1.67
C ARG A 195 20.84 -9.32 -1.82
N ILE A 196 19.89 -9.29 -2.74
CA ILE A 196 19.01 -8.13 -2.97
C ILE A 196 17.95 -8.12 -1.89
N GLU A 197 17.94 -7.06 -1.07
CA GLU A 197 16.91 -6.89 -0.04
C GLU A 197 15.57 -6.54 -0.67
N ARG A 198 14.50 -7.21 -0.24
CA ARG A 198 13.12 -6.89 -0.64
C ARG A 198 12.46 -6.11 0.49
N ILE A 199 12.04 -4.89 0.18
CA ILE A 199 11.54 -3.92 1.17
C ILE A 199 10.04 -3.70 0.94
N ASP A 200 9.25 -4.06 1.95
CA ASP A 200 7.82 -3.74 1.99
C ASP A 200 7.59 -2.45 2.77
N PRO A 201 7.13 -1.37 2.13
CA PRO A 201 6.81 -0.09 2.76
C PRO A 201 5.81 -0.18 3.91
N ALA A 202 4.95 -1.21 3.91
CA ALA A 202 3.98 -1.44 4.97
C ALA A 202 4.62 -1.60 6.35
N VAL A 203 5.86 -2.12 6.42
CA VAL A 203 6.59 -2.27 7.68
C VAL A 203 6.92 -0.90 8.30
N ALA A 204 7.46 0.01 7.48
CA ALA A 204 7.75 1.38 7.93
C ALA A 204 6.46 2.16 8.26
N GLN A 205 5.41 1.96 7.47
CA GLN A 205 4.13 2.61 7.72
C GLN A 205 3.49 2.11 9.02
N ALA A 206 3.60 0.81 9.33
CA ALA A 206 3.09 0.25 10.58
C ALA A 206 3.83 0.79 11.81
N ALA A 207 5.15 0.92 11.74
CA ALA A 207 5.94 1.55 12.80
C ALA A 207 5.53 3.02 13.03
N ALA A 208 5.38 3.78 11.94
CA ALA A 208 4.92 5.17 12.04
C ALA A 208 3.47 5.29 12.52
N ALA A 209 2.62 4.31 12.21
CA ALA A 209 1.24 4.25 12.75
C ALA A 209 1.24 3.99 14.26
N ALA A 210 2.12 3.14 14.77
CA ALA A 210 2.27 2.92 16.22
C ALA A 210 2.68 4.22 16.95
N GLU A 211 3.61 4.98 16.40
CA GLU A 211 3.99 6.29 16.92
C GLU A 211 2.83 7.28 16.87
N LEU A 212 2.07 7.28 15.76
CA LEU A 212 0.94 8.19 15.56
C LEU A 212 -0.17 7.94 16.58
N VAL A 213 -0.59 6.68 16.77
CA VAL A 213 -1.65 6.34 17.74
C VAL A 213 -1.24 6.66 19.18
N ALA A 214 0.03 6.46 19.53
CA ALA A 214 0.57 6.82 20.84
C ALA A 214 0.56 8.35 21.03
N ARG A 215 1.00 9.12 20.06
CA ARG A 215 1.02 10.60 20.09
C ARG A 215 -0.39 11.19 20.20
N LEU A 216 -1.34 10.61 19.49
CA LEU A 216 -2.75 11.04 19.53
C LEU A 216 -3.51 10.51 20.75
N ARG A 217 -2.89 9.62 21.54
CA ARG A 217 -3.50 8.94 22.67
C ARG A 217 -4.83 8.25 22.30
N LEU A 218 -4.87 7.65 21.13
CA LEU A 218 -6.05 6.90 20.72
C LEU A 218 -6.23 5.71 21.68
N ALA A 219 -7.45 5.52 22.14
CA ALA A 219 -7.74 4.40 23.02
C ALA A 219 -7.51 3.07 22.29
N PRO A 220 -6.85 2.09 22.92
CA PRO A 220 -6.76 0.74 22.36
C PRO A 220 -8.17 0.16 22.17
N GLY A 221 -8.32 -0.70 21.17
CA GLY A 221 -9.57 -1.38 20.86
C GLY A 221 -9.50 -2.87 21.16
N SER A 222 -10.41 -3.61 20.52
CA SER A 222 -10.50 -5.07 20.59
C SER A 222 -9.68 -5.77 19.48
N SER A 223 -8.93 -5.03 18.69
CA SER A 223 -8.29 -5.47 17.44
C SER A 223 -9.28 -5.87 16.33
N ALA A 224 -10.53 -5.49 16.46
CA ALA A 224 -11.54 -5.75 15.43
C ALA A 224 -11.23 -4.98 14.15
N THR A 225 -11.64 -5.54 13.02
CA THR A 225 -11.60 -4.84 11.73
C THR A 225 -12.97 -4.87 11.09
N SER A 226 -13.51 -3.69 10.79
CA SER A 226 -14.70 -3.54 9.97
C SER A 226 -14.28 -3.30 8.52
N TYR A 227 -14.71 -4.15 7.62
CA TYR A 227 -14.33 -4.08 6.21
C TYR A 227 -15.47 -3.51 5.38
N TYR A 228 -15.13 -2.55 4.53
CA TYR A 228 -16.06 -1.92 3.59
C TYR A 228 -15.48 -1.91 2.18
N THR A 229 -16.33 -2.08 1.19
CA THR A 229 -15.97 -1.92 -0.23
C THR A 229 -17.14 -1.34 -1.01
N ASN A 230 -16.83 -0.65 -2.09
CA ASN A 230 -17.79 -0.24 -3.12
C ASN A 230 -17.78 -1.19 -4.35
N GLY A 231 -17.04 -2.29 -4.27
CA GLY A 231 -16.99 -3.36 -5.28
C GLY A 231 -17.75 -4.62 -4.84
N ASP A 232 -17.28 -5.78 -5.30
CA ASP A 232 -17.83 -7.08 -4.95
C ASP A 232 -17.46 -7.47 -3.50
N ALA A 233 -18.42 -7.34 -2.59
CA ALA A 233 -18.19 -7.61 -1.17
C ALA A 233 -17.85 -9.10 -0.91
N LEU A 234 -18.40 -10.05 -1.68
CA LEU A 234 -18.13 -11.48 -1.49
C LEU A 234 -16.72 -11.85 -1.96
N ALA A 235 -16.32 -11.31 -3.10
CA ALA A 235 -14.95 -11.48 -3.61
C ALA A 235 -13.93 -10.87 -2.63
N PHE A 236 -14.24 -9.68 -2.09
CA PHE A 236 -13.36 -9.03 -1.10
C PHE A 236 -13.31 -9.79 0.22
N GLU A 237 -14.43 -10.33 0.72
CA GLU A 237 -14.45 -11.20 1.91
C GLU A 237 -13.56 -12.43 1.74
N THR A 238 -13.58 -13.04 0.54
CA THR A 238 -12.70 -14.16 0.20
C THR A 238 -11.22 -13.74 0.27
N ALA A 239 -10.88 -12.55 -0.24
CA ALA A 239 -9.52 -12.00 -0.14
C ALA A 239 -9.12 -11.69 1.30
N VAL A 240 -10.01 -11.12 2.12
CA VAL A 240 -9.79 -10.89 3.55
C VAL A 240 -9.40 -12.19 4.24
N ARG A 241 -10.20 -13.24 4.10
CA ARG A 241 -9.92 -14.56 4.70
C ARG A 241 -8.58 -15.12 4.24
N ARG A 242 -8.31 -15.05 2.94
CA ARG A 242 -7.08 -15.58 2.35
C ARG A 242 -5.82 -14.87 2.85
N TRP A 243 -5.84 -13.54 2.89
CA TRP A 243 -4.64 -12.75 3.09
C TRP A 243 -4.41 -12.28 4.53
N THR A 244 -5.46 -12.22 5.36
CA THR A 244 -5.34 -11.84 6.77
C THR A 244 -5.51 -13.01 7.74
N GLY A 245 -6.14 -14.09 7.28
CA GLY A 245 -6.56 -15.19 8.14
C GLY A 245 -7.80 -14.86 9.00
N ASP A 246 -8.40 -13.69 8.82
CA ASP A 246 -9.61 -13.29 9.53
C ASP A 246 -10.84 -14.01 8.92
N ILE A 247 -11.23 -15.11 9.54
CA ILE A 247 -12.38 -15.91 9.13
C ILE A 247 -13.72 -15.32 9.59
N THR A 248 -13.68 -14.32 10.47
CA THR A 248 -14.88 -13.67 11.04
C THR A 248 -15.16 -12.33 10.37
N GLY A 249 -14.20 -11.80 9.63
CA GLY A 249 -14.31 -10.52 8.92
C GLY A 249 -15.45 -10.54 7.92
N ARG A 250 -16.49 -9.75 8.20
CA ARG A 250 -17.59 -9.52 7.26
C ARG A 250 -17.35 -8.23 6.51
N VAL A 251 -17.57 -8.29 5.21
CA VAL A 251 -17.46 -7.12 4.33
C VAL A 251 -18.86 -6.54 4.12
N ALA A 252 -19.01 -5.26 4.42
CA ALA A 252 -20.21 -4.51 4.06
C ALA A 252 -19.98 -3.76 2.74
N ALA A 253 -20.93 -3.86 1.82
CA ALA A 253 -20.95 -3.04 0.63
C ALA A 253 -21.37 -1.61 1.01
N LEU A 254 -20.52 -0.62 0.71
CA LEU A 254 -20.90 0.79 0.75
C LEU A 254 -21.31 1.22 -0.65
N VAL A 255 -22.60 1.42 -0.83
CA VAL A 255 -23.11 2.05 -2.05
C VAL A 255 -22.84 3.55 -1.92
N ALA A 256 -22.07 4.12 -2.86
CA ALA A 256 -21.90 5.57 -2.95
C ALA A 256 -23.28 6.24 -3.03
N ARG A 257 -23.58 7.11 -2.09
CA ARG A 257 -24.77 7.98 -2.13
C ARG A 257 -24.49 9.21 -2.97
#